data_1eb1cfce5d13486038a75377a5bebaa1
#
_entry.id   1eb1cfce5d13486038a75377a5bebaa1
#
_cell.length_a   1.000
_cell.length_b   1.000
_cell.length_c   1.000
_cell.angle_alpha   90.00
_cell.angle_beta   90.00
_cell.angle_gamma   90.00
#
_symmetry.space_group_name_H-M   'P 1'
#
loop_
_entity.id
_entity.type
_entity.pdbx_description
1 polymer ?
#
loop_
_entity_poly.entity_id
_entity_poly.type
_entity_poly.pdbx_seq_one_letter_code
_entity_poly.pdbx_strand_id
1 'polypeptide(L)'
;MKFYNREKELASLEKVRRVSFSVHSQMTVLTGRRRIGKTSLIFKSCEDTPTVYLFVSRSNEADLCLRFTSEIRQALDIYVPELTNFAEMFRFLMDLGTRMEYNLVIDEFQEFYYINQEIYSLMQDTWDRLRKQSHVNLIVSGSVYTLMNKIFRDSKEPLYGRADSIIKLAPFTTSVLKEIISDHKADYTKDDLLALYTFTGGVPKYIEQFMDHGCTSMESMVDFMLQPDSSFLTEGQALLIQEFGKKYGNYFSILSAISNGKNTLPEMEAVMGGMSLGGQLKRLDEDYDLVKKKRPILSKEGSQTVRYDVSDMFLRFWFRYFIKYQNYIEIQNFERLADIIKKDYPTFSGLALEMYFRQQMMESKEFADIGSWWQGRNNKDQDEIDIVGLYAEEKKALVAEVKRQSKNFKPDLFALKVEELRKKVLFKYEIES
;
A
#
# COMPACT_ATOMS: atom_id res chain seq x y z
N MET A 1 9.43 -7.93 16.47
CA MET A 1 8.07 -8.53 16.24
C MET A 1 8.21 -9.85 15.48
N LYS A 2 7.40 -10.92 15.76
CA LYS A 2 7.39 -12.16 14.97
C LYS A 2 6.83 -11.91 13.55
N PHE A 3 7.04 -12.87 12.64
CA PHE A 3 6.44 -12.82 11.30
C PHE A 3 4.95 -13.19 11.40
N TYR A 4 4.07 -12.32 10.91
CA TYR A 4 2.61 -12.51 10.92
C TYR A 4 2.06 -12.64 9.53
N ASN A 5 1.03 -13.50 9.37
CA ASN A 5 0.28 -13.67 8.12
C ASN A 5 1.20 -13.98 6.92
N ARG A 6 0.68 -13.85 5.71
CA ARG A 6 1.38 -14.08 4.44
C ARG A 6 1.44 -15.54 4.00
N GLU A 7 0.64 -16.42 4.60
CA GLU A 7 0.59 -17.84 4.25
C GLU A 7 0.21 -18.04 2.78
N LYS A 8 -0.70 -17.20 2.24
CA LYS A 8 -1.13 -17.26 0.83
C LYS A 8 -0.01 -16.85 -0.12
N GLU A 9 0.68 -15.76 0.22
CA GLU A 9 1.81 -15.26 -0.56
C GLU A 9 2.98 -16.25 -0.49
N LEU A 10 3.30 -16.79 0.69
CA LEU A 10 4.32 -17.83 0.86
C LEU A 10 3.97 -19.08 0.06
N ALA A 11 2.74 -19.58 0.13
CA ALA A 11 2.29 -20.74 -0.65
C ALA A 11 2.36 -20.49 -2.17
N SER A 12 2.08 -19.26 -2.62
CA SER A 12 2.22 -18.88 -4.02
C SER A 12 3.68 -18.88 -4.48
N LEU A 13 4.58 -18.28 -3.67
CA LEU A 13 6.02 -18.28 -3.94
C LEU A 13 6.61 -19.69 -3.96
N GLU A 14 6.21 -20.53 -3.00
CA GLU A 14 6.61 -21.94 -2.93
C GLU A 14 6.15 -22.73 -4.15
N LYS A 15 4.92 -22.53 -4.60
CA LYS A 15 4.40 -23.18 -5.81
C LYS A 15 5.23 -22.80 -7.03
N VAL A 16 5.56 -21.52 -7.21
CA VAL A 16 6.38 -21.05 -8.33
C VAL A 16 7.79 -21.61 -8.24
N ARG A 17 8.42 -21.61 -7.06
CA ARG A 17 9.75 -22.18 -6.83
C ARG A 17 9.80 -23.66 -7.21
N ARG A 18 8.81 -24.46 -6.80
CA ARG A 18 8.76 -25.88 -7.17
C ARG A 18 8.73 -26.08 -8.69
N VAL A 19 7.93 -25.29 -9.41
CA VAL A 19 7.91 -25.37 -10.88
C VAL A 19 9.26 -24.91 -11.46
N SER A 20 9.87 -23.86 -10.89
CA SER A 20 11.18 -23.39 -11.33
C SER A 20 12.26 -24.49 -11.28
N PHE A 21 12.30 -25.21 -10.17
CA PHE A 21 13.32 -26.25 -9.94
C PHE A 21 13.02 -27.54 -10.70
N SER A 22 11.75 -27.96 -10.78
CA SER A 22 11.41 -29.24 -11.39
C SER A 22 11.14 -29.22 -12.90
N VAL A 23 10.81 -28.05 -13.47
CA VAL A 23 10.40 -27.96 -14.89
C VAL A 23 11.28 -26.99 -15.67
N HIS A 24 11.20 -25.69 -15.36
CA HIS A 24 12.00 -24.62 -15.98
C HIS A 24 11.83 -23.31 -15.21
N SER A 25 12.76 -22.39 -15.39
CA SER A 25 12.74 -21.09 -14.71
C SER A 25 11.41 -20.36 -14.77
N GLN A 26 11.02 -19.82 -13.63
CA GLN A 26 9.82 -19.00 -13.47
C GLN A 26 10.19 -17.63 -12.92
N MET A 27 9.41 -16.60 -13.29
CA MET A 27 9.59 -15.23 -12.82
C MET A 27 8.40 -14.80 -11.97
N THR A 28 8.65 -14.42 -10.73
CA THR A 28 7.68 -13.74 -9.86
C THR A 28 8.00 -12.28 -9.72
N VAL A 29 7.02 -11.42 -9.95
CA VAL A 29 7.11 -9.99 -9.67
C VAL A 29 6.39 -9.70 -8.36
N LEU A 30 7.13 -9.18 -7.36
CA LEU A 30 6.62 -8.80 -6.06
C LEU A 30 6.54 -7.28 -5.95
N THR A 31 5.33 -6.75 -5.95
CA THR A 31 5.09 -5.31 -5.84
C THR A 31 4.40 -4.96 -4.53
N GLY A 32 4.49 -3.72 -4.15
CA GLY A 32 3.84 -3.19 -2.95
C GLY A 32 4.59 -1.98 -2.44
N ARG A 33 3.90 -1.13 -1.71
CA ARG A 33 4.48 0.09 -1.18
C ARG A 33 5.72 -0.20 -0.31
N ARG A 34 6.52 0.83 -0.14
CA ARG A 34 7.60 0.79 0.85
C ARG A 34 7.05 0.39 2.22
N ARG A 35 7.86 -0.34 2.99
CA ARG A 35 7.56 -0.78 4.37
C ARG A 35 6.45 -1.83 4.52
N ILE A 36 5.96 -2.40 3.40
CA ILE A 36 4.91 -3.42 3.40
C ILE A 36 5.41 -4.84 3.72
N GLY A 37 6.73 -5.03 3.91
CA GLY A 37 7.33 -6.31 4.26
C GLY A 37 7.72 -7.20 3.08
N LYS A 38 7.99 -6.64 1.88
CA LYS A 38 8.44 -7.41 0.70
C LYS A 38 9.70 -8.20 0.99
N THR A 39 10.75 -7.55 1.47
CA THR A 39 12.06 -8.17 1.74
C THR A 39 11.96 -9.26 2.81
N SER A 40 11.17 -9.04 3.87
CA SER A 40 10.93 -10.06 4.91
C SER A 40 10.20 -11.29 4.34
N LEU A 41 9.22 -11.08 3.45
CA LEU A 41 8.52 -12.18 2.77
C LEU A 41 9.46 -12.96 1.86
N ILE A 42 10.32 -12.28 1.10
CA ILE A 42 11.31 -12.91 0.22
C ILE A 42 12.26 -13.78 1.05
N PHE A 43 12.89 -13.24 2.10
CA PHE A 43 13.78 -14.01 2.95
C PHE A 43 13.08 -15.23 3.57
N LYS A 44 11.85 -15.05 4.06
CA LYS A 44 11.07 -16.16 4.61
C LYS A 44 10.75 -17.22 3.55
N SER A 45 10.44 -16.81 2.31
CA SER A 45 10.14 -17.74 1.22
C SER A 45 11.37 -18.50 0.70
N CYS A 46 12.58 -17.94 0.88
CA CYS A 46 13.84 -18.52 0.40
C CYS A 46 14.65 -19.23 1.49
N GLU A 47 14.12 -19.32 2.71
CA GLU A 47 14.74 -20.02 3.83
C GLU A 47 15.11 -21.45 3.41
N ASP A 48 16.27 -21.93 3.80
CA ASP A 48 16.79 -23.29 3.50
C ASP A 48 17.04 -23.63 2.02
N THR A 49 17.08 -22.63 1.14
CA THR A 49 17.38 -22.85 -0.29
C THR A 49 18.51 -21.93 -0.77
N PRO A 50 19.41 -22.37 -1.67
CA PRO A 50 20.45 -21.52 -2.24
C PRO A 50 19.83 -20.25 -2.84
N THR A 51 20.29 -19.08 -2.39
CA THR A 51 19.66 -17.81 -2.78
C THR A 51 20.72 -16.74 -3.04
N VAL A 52 20.69 -16.21 -4.25
CA VAL A 52 21.42 -15.00 -4.65
C VAL A 52 20.49 -13.81 -4.46
N TYR A 53 20.87 -12.87 -3.61
CA TYR A 53 20.10 -11.65 -3.34
C TYR A 53 20.87 -10.42 -3.83
N LEU A 54 20.33 -9.73 -4.83
CA LEU A 54 20.92 -8.56 -5.48
C LEU A 54 20.07 -7.34 -5.19
N PHE A 55 20.59 -6.39 -4.43
CA PHE A 55 19.92 -5.12 -4.16
C PHE A 55 20.37 -4.05 -5.14
N VAL A 56 19.47 -3.53 -5.96
CA VAL A 56 19.78 -2.48 -6.96
C VAL A 56 19.73 -1.11 -6.29
N SER A 57 20.91 -0.50 -6.09
CA SER A 57 21.04 0.88 -5.62
C SER A 57 21.33 1.82 -6.80
N ARG A 58 21.05 3.12 -6.64
CA ARG A 58 21.38 4.15 -7.63
C ARG A 58 22.88 4.41 -7.66
N SER A 59 23.62 3.53 -8.31
CA SER A 59 25.05 3.68 -8.62
C SER A 59 25.28 3.41 -10.10
N ASN A 60 26.50 3.55 -10.59
CA ASN A 60 26.77 3.14 -11.97
C ASN A 60 26.69 1.61 -12.11
N GLU A 61 26.44 1.14 -13.34
CA GLU A 61 26.20 -0.27 -13.62
C GLU A 61 27.42 -1.14 -13.30
N ALA A 62 28.64 -0.66 -13.59
CA ALA A 62 29.87 -1.40 -13.33
C ALA A 62 30.10 -1.64 -11.83
N ASP A 63 29.89 -0.61 -10.99
CA ASP A 63 30.02 -0.76 -9.52
C ASP A 63 28.98 -1.73 -8.96
N LEU A 64 27.75 -1.71 -9.50
CA LEU A 64 26.72 -2.70 -9.14
C LEU A 64 27.18 -4.11 -9.48
N CYS A 65 27.72 -4.32 -10.68
CA CYS A 65 28.18 -5.64 -11.13
C CYS A 65 29.35 -6.16 -10.31
N LEU A 66 30.30 -5.30 -9.91
CA LEU A 66 31.38 -5.68 -9.00
C LEU A 66 30.86 -6.17 -7.65
N ARG A 67 29.90 -5.44 -7.06
CA ARG A 67 29.26 -5.84 -5.81
C ARG A 67 28.50 -7.16 -5.97
N PHE A 68 27.69 -7.27 -7.01
CA PHE A 68 26.92 -8.48 -7.29
C PHE A 68 27.79 -9.70 -7.52
N THR A 69 28.96 -9.53 -8.17
CA THR A 69 29.94 -10.61 -8.31
C THR A 69 30.38 -11.17 -6.95
N SER A 70 30.61 -10.30 -5.98
CA SER A 70 30.96 -10.73 -4.61
C SER A 70 29.79 -11.44 -3.92
N GLU A 71 28.56 -10.90 -4.05
CA GLU A 71 27.33 -11.49 -3.47
C GLU A 71 27.05 -12.88 -4.06
N ILE A 72 27.20 -13.06 -5.39
CA ILE A 72 27.01 -14.35 -6.06
C ILE A 72 28.04 -15.38 -5.60
N ARG A 73 29.34 -14.98 -5.54
CA ARG A 73 30.41 -15.86 -5.06
C ARG A 73 30.15 -16.36 -3.66
N GLN A 74 29.75 -15.47 -2.77
CA GLN A 74 29.44 -15.84 -1.39
C GLN A 74 28.20 -16.71 -1.26
N ALA A 75 27.16 -16.46 -2.04
CA ALA A 75 25.88 -17.17 -1.93
C ALA A 75 25.92 -18.59 -2.49
N LEU A 76 26.69 -18.81 -3.55
CA LEU A 76 26.71 -20.10 -4.28
C LEU A 76 28.05 -20.84 -4.19
N ASP A 77 29.07 -20.24 -3.55
CA ASP A 77 30.44 -20.80 -3.44
C ASP A 77 31.05 -21.19 -4.80
N ILE A 78 30.94 -20.32 -5.79
CA ILE A 78 31.38 -20.54 -7.15
C ILE A 78 32.34 -19.44 -7.64
N TYR A 79 33.13 -19.76 -8.67
CA TYR A 79 33.85 -18.74 -9.41
C TYR A 79 32.89 -17.91 -10.29
N VAL A 80 32.95 -16.59 -10.20
CA VAL A 80 32.23 -15.66 -11.06
C VAL A 80 33.27 -14.80 -11.77
N PRO A 81 33.26 -14.70 -13.12
CA PRO A 81 34.15 -13.81 -13.86
C PRO A 81 33.88 -12.34 -13.49
N GLU A 82 34.81 -11.48 -13.82
CA GLU A 82 34.57 -10.03 -13.71
C GLU A 82 33.66 -9.58 -14.84
N LEU A 83 32.47 -9.12 -14.45
CA LEU A 83 31.44 -8.62 -15.37
C LEU A 83 31.16 -7.15 -15.03
N THR A 84 31.11 -6.30 -16.04
CA THR A 84 30.94 -4.85 -15.88
C THR A 84 29.57 -4.36 -16.31
N ASN A 85 28.76 -5.23 -16.92
CA ASN A 85 27.38 -4.92 -17.27
C ASN A 85 26.42 -6.00 -16.77
N PHE A 86 25.21 -5.57 -16.43
CA PHE A 86 24.21 -6.43 -15.82
C PHE A 86 23.62 -7.45 -16.81
N ALA A 87 23.57 -7.15 -18.08
CA ALA A 87 23.05 -8.09 -19.08
C ALA A 87 23.92 -9.36 -19.20
N GLU A 88 25.25 -9.20 -19.19
CA GLU A 88 26.19 -10.33 -19.17
C GLU A 88 26.09 -11.10 -17.83
N MET A 89 25.94 -10.39 -16.73
CA MET A 89 25.74 -11.02 -15.43
C MET A 89 24.44 -11.80 -15.36
N PHE A 90 23.33 -11.26 -15.86
CA PHE A 90 22.05 -11.96 -15.91
C PHE A 90 22.13 -13.21 -16.80
N ARG A 91 22.81 -13.08 -17.96
CA ARG A 91 23.07 -14.24 -18.83
C ARG A 91 23.90 -15.30 -18.13
N PHE A 92 24.98 -14.93 -17.44
CA PHE A 92 25.80 -15.85 -16.66
C PHE A 92 24.95 -16.59 -15.60
N LEU A 93 24.08 -15.87 -14.88
CA LEU A 93 23.19 -16.46 -13.89
C LEU A 93 22.17 -17.42 -14.53
N MET A 94 21.60 -17.06 -15.67
CA MET A 94 20.67 -17.96 -16.37
C MET A 94 21.36 -19.21 -16.94
N ASP A 95 22.60 -19.09 -17.48
CA ASP A 95 23.42 -20.22 -17.89
C ASP A 95 23.81 -21.13 -16.72
N LEU A 96 24.15 -20.55 -15.55
CA LEU A 96 24.40 -21.30 -14.32
C LEU A 96 23.16 -22.14 -13.90
N GLY A 97 21.97 -21.56 -14.05
CA GLY A 97 20.69 -22.24 -13.77
C GLY A 97 20.44 -23.47 -14.63
N THR A 98 21.19 -23.72 -15.71
CA THR A 98 21.13 -24.99 -16.48
C THR A 98 21.80 -26.16 -15.75
N ARG A 99 22.60 -25.88 -14.71
CA ARG A 99 23.43 -26.87 -13.99
C ARG A 99 23.06 -26.98 -12.50
N MET A 100 22.38 -25.98 -11.95
CA MET A 100 21.97 -25.96 -10.54
C MET A 100 20.68 -25.19 -10.33
N GLU A 101 19.95 -25.56 -9.31
CA GLU A 101 18.71 -24.91 -8.88
C GLU A 101 19.01 -23.88 -7.79
N TYR A 102 18.49 -22.66 -7.93
CA TYR A 102 18.62 -21.61 -6.92
C TYR A 102 17.61 -20.49 -7.08
N ASN A 103 17.41 -19.70 -6.02
CA ASN A 103 16.63 -18.47 -6.09
C ASN A 103 17.54 -17.32 -6.52
N LEU A 104 17.09 -16.54 -7.49
CA LEU A 104 17.68 -15.27 -7.88
C LEU A 104 16.70 -14.16 -7.49
N VAL A 105 17.06 -13.35 -6.51
CA VAL A 105 16.28 -12.20 -6.06
C VAL A 105 16.93 -10.92 -6.55
N ILE A 106 16.15 -10.08 -7.23
CA ILE A 106 16.57 -8.74 -7.64
C ILE A 106 15.63 -7.73 -6.96
N ASP A 107 16.10 -7.11 -5.87
CA ASP A 107 15.32 -6.16 -5.10
C ASP A 107 15.57 -4.71 -5.55
N GLU A 108 14.55 -3.86 -5.42
CA GLU A 108 14.48 -2.50 -5.97
C GLU A 108 14.74 -2.46 -7.49
N PHE A 109 14.20 -3.46 -8.21
CA PHE A 109 14.40 -3.69 -9.64
C PHE A 109 14.10 -2.47 -10.52
N GLN A 110 13.15 -1.63 -10.12
CA GLN A 110 12.83 -0.40 -10.84
C GLN A 110 13.98 0.61 -10.88
N GLU A 111 15.00 0.47 -10.02
CA GLU A 111 16.13 1.41 -10.02
C GLU A 111 16.98 1.30 -11.29
N PHE A 112 16.95 0.17 -12.00
CA PHE A 112 17.54 0.05 -13.33
C PHE A 112 16.98 1.06 -14.34
N TYR A 113 15.74 1.52 -14.15
CA TYR A 113 15.16 2.57 -15.01
C TYR A 113 15.98 3.86 -15.04
N TYR A 114 16.65 4.18 -13.92
CA TYR A 114 17.49 5.37 -13.79
C TYR A 114 18.96 5.11 -14.11
N ILE A 115 19.39 3.86 -14.17
CA ILE A 115 20.77 3.45 -14.41
C ILE A 115 20.97 3.18 -15.90
N ASN A 116 20.21 2.22 -16.44
CA ASN A 116 20.27 1.81 -17.84
C ASN A 116 18.99 1.06 -18.22
N GLN A 117 18.10 1.71 -18.97
CA GLN A 117 16.81 1.11 -19.37
C GLN A 117 16.98 -0.03 -20.40
N GLU A 118 18.10 -0.10 -21.09
CA GLU A 118 18.40 -1.15 -22.06
C GLU A 118 18.48 -2.53 -21.40
N ILE A 119 18.80 -2.57 -20.11
CA ILE A 119 18.82 -3.80 -19.29
C ILE A 119 17.52 -4.61 -19.44
N TYR A 120 16.36 -3.95 -19.50
CA TYR A 120 15.08 -4.66 -19.62
C TYR A 120 14.95 -5.43 -20.94
N SER A 121 15.42 -4.85 -22.05
CA SER A 121 15.42 -5.50 -23.36
C SER A 121 16.42 -6.66 -23.42
N LEU A 122 17.60 -6.48 -22.84
CA LEU A 122 18.64 -7.50 -22.79
C LEU A 122 18.27 -8.66 -21.85
N MET A 123 17.61 -8.37 -20.73
CA MET A 123 17.03 -9.39 -19.86
C MET A 123 15.92 -10.18 -20.57
N GLN A 124 15.05 -9.49 -21.33
CA GLN A 124 14.03 -10.14 -22.14
C GLN A 124 14.63 -11.17 -23.09
N ASP A 125 15.62 -10.76 -23.90
CA ASP A 125 16.27 -11.65 -24.87
C ASP A 125 16.89 -12.87 -24.19
N THR A 126 17.63 -12.67 -23.10
CA THR A 126 18.24 -13.74 -22.31
C THR A 126 17.19 -14.67 -21.71
N TRP A 127 16.12 -14.09 -21.11
CA TRP A 127 15.03 -14.86 -20.53
C TRP A 127 14.31 -15.72 -21.55
N ASP A 128 13.93 -15.14 -22.68
CA ASP A 128 13.19 -15.86 -23.74
C ASP A 128 14.00 -17.03 -24.32
N ARG A 129 15.34 -16.91 -24.38
CA ARG A 129 16.25 -17.97 -24.88
C ARG A 129 16.51 -19.08 -23.84
N LEU A 130 16.73 -18.73 -22.58
CA LEU A 130 17.29 -19.65 -21.60
C LEU A 130 16.26 -20.20 -20.59
N ARG A 131 15.11 -19.54 -20.40
CA ARG A 131 14.17 -19.94 -19.34
C ARG A 131 13.73 -21.40 -19.37
N LYS A 132 13.64 -22.00 -20.56
CA LYS A 132 13.19 -23.40 -20.71
C LYS A 132 14.29 -24.42 -20.41
N GLN A 133 15.53 -24.01 -20.34
CA GLN A 133 16.71 -24.86 -20.11
C GLN A 133 17.30 -24.66 -18.71
N SER A 134 16.92 -23.61 -18.02
CA SER A 134 17.42 -23.26 -16.71
C SER A 134 16.38 -23.49 -15.62
N HIS A 135 16.85 -23.61 -14.37
CA HIS A 135 16.06 -23.91 -13.17
C HIS A 135 16.21 -22.81 -12.12
N VAL A 136 16.06 -21.55 -12.54
CA VAL A 136 16.16 -20.38 -11.68
C VAL A 136 14.78 -19.94 -11.22
N ASN A 137 14.55 -19.83 -9.93
CA ASN A 137 13.40 -19.13 -9.38
C ASN A 137 13.71 -17.65 -9.28
N LEU A 138 13.34 -16.87 -10.30
CA LEU A 138 13.59 -15.43 -10.36
C LEU A 138 12.49 -14.65 -9.63
N ILE A 139 12.86 -13.92 -8.59
CA ILE A 139 11.97 -13.02 -7.84
C ILE A 139 12.46 -11.58 -8.06
N VAL A 140 11.67 -10.76 -8.74
CA VAL A 140 11.92 -9.33 -8.90
C VAL A 140 11.01 -8.54 -7.97
N SER A 141 11.59 -7.70 -7.15
CA SER A 141 10.88 -6.89 -6.15
C SER A 141 11.07 -5.40 -6.41
N GLY A 142 10.02 -4.62 -6.14
CA GLY A 142 10.12 -3.17 -6.26
C GLY A 142 9.10 -2.43 -5.40
N SER A 143 9.50 -1.24 -4.94
CA SER A 143 8.70 -0.41 -4.04
C SER A 143 8.00 0.75 -4.75
N VAL A 144 8.43 1.16 -5.93
CA VAL A 144 7.80 2.22 -6.74
C VAL A 144 6.74 1.60 -7.65
N TYR A 145 5.49 1.72 -7.21
CA TYR A 145 4.35 1.04 -7.84
C TYR A 145 4.18 1.40 -9.31
N THR A 146 4.31 2.68 -9.65
CA THR A 146 4.20 3.20 -11.02
C THR A 146 5.23 2.58 -11.97
N LEU A 147 6.50 2.53 -11.55
CA LEU A 147 7.57 1.98 -12.38
C LEU A 147 7.43 0.47 -12.56
N MET A 148 7.09 -0.26 -11.49
CA MET A 148 6.87 -1.70 -11.59
C MET A 148 5.69 -2.05 -12.50
N ASN A 149 4.59 -1.29 -12.44
CA ASN A 149 3.47 -1.45 -13.36
C ASN A 149 3.88 -1.12 -14.80
N LYS A 150 4.64 -0.04 -15.01
CA LYS A 150 5.18 0.27 -16.34
C LYS A 150 6.00 -0.89 -16.87
N ILE A 151 7.00 -1.36 -16.16
CA ILE A 151 7.94 -2.40 -16.61
C ILE A 151 7.23 -3.73 -16.94
N PHE A 152 6.24 -4.15 -16.15
CA PHE A 152 5.66 -5.50 -16.26
C PHE A 152 4.22 -5.55 -16.79
N ARG A 153 3.50 -4.42 -16.85
CA ARG A 153 2.08 -4.38 -17.27
C ARG A 153 1.79 -3.49 -18.48
N ASP A 154 2.72 -2.63 -18.87
CA ASP A 154 2.59 -1.88 -20.12
C ASP A 154 3.03 -2.76 -21.30
N SER A 155 2.13 -2.98 -22.26
CA SER A 155 2.37 -3.82 -23.43
C SER A 155 3.50 -3.34 -24.35
N LYS A 156 3.98 -2.11 -24.17
CA LYS A 156 5.10 -1.52 -24.91
C LYS A 156 6.47 -1.85 -24.29
N GLU A 157 6.49 -2.34 -23.07
CA GLU A 157 7.75 -2.59 -22.35
C GLU A 157 8.26 -4.01 -22.57
N PRO A 158 9.59 -4.21 -22.60
CA PRO A 158 10.19 -5.50 -22.95
C PRO A 158 9.78 -6.68 -22.07
N LEU A 159 9.62 -6.46 -20.77
CA LEU A 159 9.29 -7.51 -19.81
C LEU A 159 7.78 -7.76 -19.65
N TYR A 160 6.94 -7.10 -20.44
CA TYR A 160 5.51 -7.36 -20.47
C TYR A 160 5.22 -8.84 -20.77
N GLY A 161 4.39 -9.46 -19.95
CA GLY A 161 3.95 -10.87 -20.13
C GLY A 161 5.01 -11.92 -19.85
N ARG A 162 6.20 -11.57 -19.29
CA ARG A 162 7.25 -12.55 -18.93
C ARG A 162 7.13 -13.05 -17.50
N ALA A 163 6.41 -12.33 -16.64
CA ALA A 163 6.17 -12.78 -15.28
C ALA A 163 5.13 -13.93 -15.26
N ASP A 164 5.48 -15.03 -14.63
CA ASP A 164 4.58 -16.17 -14.41
C ASP A 164 3.64 -15.90 -13.22
N SER A 165 4.05 -15.04 -12.28
CA SER A 165 3.27 -14.60 -11.15
C SER A 165 3.52 -13.12 -10.84
N ILE A 166 2.45 -12.37 -10.55
CA ILE A 166 2.55 -10.98 -10.08
C ILE A 166 1.80 -10.88 -8.75
N ILE A 167 2.54 -10.70 -7.66
CA ILE A 167 2.01 -10.59 -6.31
C ILE A 167 2.07 -9.12 -5.88
N LYS A 168 0.91 -8.53 -5.57
CA LYS A 168 0.82 -7.20 -4.95
C LYS A 168 0.60 -7.37 -3.45
N LEU A 169 1.60 -7.02 -2.64
CA LEU A 169 1.45 -7.02 -1.18
C LEU A 169 0.55 -5.87 -0.73
N ALA A 170 -0.42 -6.22 0.08
CA ALA A 170 -1.31 -5.28 0.75
C ALA A 170 -0.92 -5.12 2.23
N PRO A 171 -1.37 -4.05 2.91
CA PRO A 171 -1.31 -3.94 4.37
C PRO A 171 -1.94 -5.14 5.06
N PHE A 172 -1.61 -5.34 6.33
CA PHE A 172 -2.24 -6.39 7.13
C PHE A 172 -3.75 -6.18 7.25
N THR A 173 -4.48 -7.28 7.29
CA THR A 173 -5.94 -7.29 7.48
C THR A 173 -6.33 -6.87 8.89
N THR A 174 -7.60 -6.54 9.09
CA THR A 174 -8.14 -6.18 10.40
C THR A 174 -8.03 -7.33 11.40
N SER A 175 -8.13 -8.57 10.94
CA SER A 175 -7.94 -9.78 11.76
C SER A 175 -6.51 -9.92 12.25
N VAL A 176 -5.54 -9.65 11.38
CA VAL A 176 -4.10 -9.70 11.72
C VAL A 176 -3.73 -8.58 12.71
N LEU A 177 -4.31 -7.39 12.56
CA LEU A 177 -4.11 -6.32 13.55
C LEU A 177 -4.61 -6.70 14.94
N LYS A 178 -5.78 -7.39 15.02
CA LYS A 178 -6.28 -7.92 16.28
C LYS A 178 -5.35 -8.96 16.89
N GLU A 179 -4.81 -9.86 16.07
CA GLU A 179 -3.83 -10.86 16.52
C GLU A 179 -2.57 -10.17 17.08
N ILE A 180 -1.98 -9.25 16.32
CA ILE A 180 -0.75 -8.55 16.72
C ILE A 180 -0.94 -7.81 18.04
N ILE A 181 -2.00 -6.99 18.16
CA ILE A 181 -2.19 -6.23 19.40
C ILE A 181 -2.50 -7.13 20.60
N SER A 182 -3.22 -8.23 20.39
CA SER A 182 -3.49 -9.23 21.43
C SER A 182 -2.24 -9.92 21.94
N ASP A 183 -1.28 -10.22 21.03
CA ASP A 183 0.00 -10.83 21.39
C ASP A 183 0.90 -9.89 22.23
N HIS A 184 0.78 -8.57 22.03
CA HIS A 184 1.61 -7.58 22.73
C HIS A 184 0.92 -6.97 23.95
N LYS A 185 -0.41 -6.99 24.01
CA LYS A 185 -1.23 -6.49 25.11
C LYS A 185 -2.52 -7.31 25.20
N ALA A 186 -2.54 -8.31 26.07
CA ALA A 186 -3.67 -9.23 26.20
C ALA A 186 -5.01 -8.54 26.59
N ASP A 187 -4.92 -7.45 27.34
CA ASP A 187 -6.03 -6.63 27.81
C ASP A 187 -6.26 -5.36 26.95
N TYR A 188 -5.88 -5.40 25.68
CA TYR A 188 -6.07 -4.26 24.79
C TYR A 188 -7.55 -3.84 24.67
N THR A 189 -7.76 -2.54 24.53
CA THR A 189 -9.08 -1.95 24.33
C THR A 189 -9.43 -1.83 22.85
N LYS A 190 -10.70 -1.61 22.54
CA LYS A 190 -11.14 -1.28 21.18
C LYS A 190 -10.49 0.00 20.66
N ASP A 191 -10.23 0.96 21.55
CA ASP A 191 -9.53 2.21 21.19
C ASP A 191 -8.03 1.97 20.90
N ASP A 192 -7.37 1.04 21.58
CA ASP A 192 -5.99 0.67 21.27
C ASP A 192 -5.89 0.07 19.86
N LEU A 193 -6.81 -0.84 19.50
CA LEU A 193 -6.87 -1.40 18.14
C LEU A 193 -7.18 -0.34 17.10
N LEU A 194 -8.11 0.58 17.39
CA LEU A 194 -8.43 1.68 16.48
C LEU A 194 -7.24 2.62 16.31
N ALA A 195 -6.48 2.89 17.37
CA ALA A 195 -5.26 3.70 17.29
C ALA A 195 -4.20 3.03 16.41
N LEU A 196 -3.96 1.75 16.60
CA LEU A 196 -3.03 0.99 15.76
C LEU A 196 -3.42 1.07 14.29
N TYR A 197 -4.69 0.86 13.96
CA TYR A 197 -5.17 1.00 12.59
C TYR A 197 -5.05 2.43 12.07
N THR A 198 -5.43 3.42 12.88
CA THR A 198 -5.44 4.85 12.50
C THR A 198 -4.05 5.36 12.14
N PHE A 199 -3.02 4.95 12.89
CA PHE A 199 -1.65 5.45 12.69
C PHE A 199 -0.85 4.62 11.70
N THR A 200 -1.21 3.35 11.47
CA THR A 200 -0.42 2.45 10.63
C THR A 200 -1.11 2.06 9.33
N GLY A 201 -2.44 2.09 9.27
CA GLY A 201 -3.20 1.54 8.14
C GLY A 201 -2.90 0.08 7.85
N GLY A 202 -2.37 -0.67 8.83
CA GLY A 202 -1.94 -2.05 8.65
C GLY A 202 -0.55 -2.22 8.01
N VAL A 203 0.24 -1.16 7.87
CA VAL A 203 1.60 -1.25 7.30
C VAL A 203 2.55 -1.92 8.30
N PRO A 204 3.16 -3.08 7.96
CA PRO A 204 3.94 -3.89 8.89
C PRO A 204 5.05 -3.16 9.63
N LYS A 205 5.81 -2.30 8.91
CA LYS A 205 6.95 -1.60 9.53
C LYS A 205 6.54 -0.60 10.60
N TYR A 206 5.42 0.08 10.44
CA TYR A 206 4.93 1.02 11.46
C TYR A 206 4.42 0.26 12.68
N ILE A 207 3.75 -0.87 12.44
CA ILE A 207 3.28 -1.76 13.51
C ILE A 207 4.47 -2.31 14.29
N GLU A 208 5.50 -2.83 13.60
CA GLU A 208 6.73 -3.31 14.21
C GLU A 208 7.37 -2.25 15.11
N GLN A 209 7.50 -1.01 14.62
CA GLN A 209 8.07 0.08 15.41
C GLN A 209 7.29 0.34 16.69
N PHE A 210 5.96 0.32 16.65
CA PHE A 210 5.15 0.50 17.85
C PHE A 210 5.25 -0.70 18.79
N MET A 211 5.13 -1.92 18.28
CA MET A 211 5.13 -3.13 19.11
C MET A 211 6.48 -3.40 19.77
N ASP A 212 7.58 -3.19 19.03
CA ASP A 212 8.94 -3.39 19.57
C ASP A 212 9.30 -2.39 20.69
N HIS A 213 8.61 -1.22 20.73
CA HIS A 213 8.76 -0.22 21.78
C HIS A 213 7.64 -0.24 22.82
N GLY A 214 6.76 -1.24 22.81
CA GLY A 214 5.66 -1.38 23.75
C GLY A 214 4.57 -0.31 23.62
N CYS A 215 4.50 0.38 22.47
CA CYS A 215 3.52 1.42 22.21
C CYS A 215 2.20 0.80 21.74
N THR A 216 1.30 0.51 22.68
CA THR A 216 0.04 -0.20 22.43
C THR A 216 -1.21 0.64 22.68
N SER A 217 -1.08 1.91 23.09
CA SER A 217 -2.20 2.86 23.25
C SER A 217 -2.04 4.07 22.34
N MET A 218 -3.13 4.80 22.13
CA MET A 218 -3.10 6.04 21.35
C MET A 218 -2.07 7.03 21.88
N GLU A 219 -2.03 7.22 23.19
CA GLU A 219 -1.11 8.14 23.86
C GLU A 219 0.34 7.74 23.63
N SER A 220 0.69 6.46 23.90
CA SER A 220 2.06 5.97 23.73
C SER A 220 2.52 5.99 22.27
N MET A 221 1.64 5.72 21.31
CA MET A 221 1.95 5.81 19.88
C MET A 221 2.22 7.25 19.45
N VAL A 222 1.40 8.22 19.91
CA VAL A 222 1.60 9.64 19.62
C VAL A 222 2.90 10.14 20.21
N ASP A 223 3.16 9.82 21.48
CA ASP A 223 4.39 10.24 22.17
C ASP A 223 5.64 9.63 21.52
N PHE A 224 5.58 8.40 21.03
CA PHE A 224 6.66 7.77 20.27
C PHE A 224 6.90 8.43 18.90
N MET A 225 5.84 8.76 18.16
CA MET A 225 5.97 9.43 16.86
C MET A 225 6.56 10.84 16.95
N LEU A 226 6.40 11.51 18.10
CA LEU A 226 6.83 12.89 18.33
C LEU A 226 8.18 13.00 19.06
N GLN A 227 8.99 11.97 19.09
CA GLN A 227 10.35 12.07 19.57
C GLN A 227 11.23 12.84 18.56
N PRO A 228 12.23 13.62 19.02
CA PRO A 228 13.05 14.47 18.13
C PRO A 228 13.72 13.72 16.97
N ASP A 229 14.10 12.46 17.19
CA ASP A 229 14.77 11.57 16.24
C ASP A 229 13.81 10.58 15.56
N SER A 230 12.50 10.75 15.73
CA SER A 230 11.51 9.86 15.17
C SER A 230 11.49 9.89 13.64
N SER A 231 11.68 8.73 13.03
CA SER A 231 11.59 8.56 11.58
C SER A 231 10.20 8.90 11.02
N PHE A 232 9.15 8.88 11.83
CA PHE A 232 7.80 9.23 11.42
C PHE A 232 7.67 10.69 10.97
N LEU A 233 8.45 11.60 11.56
CA LEU A 233 8.39 13.03 11.25
C LEU A 233 8.69 13.32 9.76
N THR A 234 9.61 12.56 9.16
CA THR A 234 10.06 12.73 7.77
C THR A 234 9.53 11.67 6.81
N GLU A 235 8.90 10.63 7.32
CA GLU A 235 8.49 9.45 6.53
C GLU A 235 7.54 9.78 5.39
N GLY A 236 6.53 10.63 5.62
CA GLY A 236 5.59 11.02 4.58
C GLY A 236 6.27 11.72 3.41
N GLN A 237 7.23 12.61 3.69
CA GLN A 237 8.02 13.26 2.65
C GLN A 237 8.89 12.25 1.89
N ALA A 238 9.53 11.31 2.58
CA ALA A 238 10.34 10.27 1.96
C ALA A 238 9.53 9.38 1.01
N LEU A 239 8.30 9.00 1.40
CA LEU A 239 7.36 8.25 0.55
C LEU A 239 7.01 9.03 -0.73
N LEU A 240 6.69 10.32 -0.61
CA LEU A 240 6.30 11.14 -1.75
C LEU A 240 7.48 11.42 -2.71
N ILE A 241 8.67 11.64 -2.18
CA ILE A 241 9.88 11.82 -3.01
C ILE A 241 10.21 10.54 -3.78
N GLN A 242 10.04 9.39 -3.18
CA GLN A 242 10.29 8.11 -3.83
C GLN A 242 9.31 7.87 -4.99
N GLU A 243 8.02 8.16 -4.81
CA GLU A 243 7.00 7.96 -5.85
C GLU A 243 7.05 9.02 -6.96
N PHE A 244 7.21 10.28 -6.62
CA PHE A 244 7.10 11.40 -7.58
C PHE A 244 8.44 12.01 -7.99
N GLY A 245 9.53 11.65 -7.33
CA GLY A 245 10.83 12.33 -7.48
C GLY A 245 10.78 13.77 -6.95
N LYS A 246 11.71 14.61 -7.41
CA LYS A 246 11.85 16.00 -6.93
C LYS A 246 10.69 16.94 -7.32
N LYS A 247 9.82 16.55 -8.26
CA LYS A 247 8.69 17.38 -8.77
C LYS A 247 7.36 17.07 -8.08
N TYR A 248 7.38 16.69 -6.81
CA TYR A 248 6.19 16.26 -6.07
C TYR A 248 5.24 17.40 -5.61
N GLY A 249 5.61 18.69 -5.77
CA GLY A 249 4.90 19.82 -5.16
C GLY A 249 3.39 19.88 -5.41
N ASN A 250 2.93 19.70 -6.65
CA ASN A 250 1.49 19.72 -6.96
C ASN A 250 0.76 18.54 -6.33
N TYR A 251 1.35 17.34 -6.38
CA TYR A 251 0.77 16.15 -5.75
C TYR A 251 0.71 16.28 -4.22
N PHE A 252 1.76 16.86 -3.63
CA PHE A 252 1.80 17.19 -2.21
C PHE A 252 0.64 18.10 -1.81
N SER A 253 0.41 19.19 -2.54
CA SER A 253 -0.67 20.14 -2.27
C SER A 253 -2.06 19.51 -2.41
N ILE A 254 -2.26 18.65 -3.41
CA ILE A 254 -3.51 17.90 -3.59
C ILE A 254 -3.76 16.96 -2.40
N LEU A 255 -2.77 16.15 -2.02
CA LEU A 255 -2.87 15.22 -0.90
C LEU A 255 -3.10 15.94 0.43
N SER A 256 -2.45 17.10 0.63
CA SER A 256 -2.66 17.96 1.77
C SER A 256 -4.09 18.51 1.80
N ALA A 257 -4.63 18.98 0.68
CA ALA A 257 -6.00 19.50 0.59
C ALA A 257 -7.02 18.41 0.96
N ILE A 258 -6.90 17.20 0.37
CA ILE A 258 -7.79 16.07 0.66
C ILE A 258 -7.71 15.68 2.15
N SER A 259 -6.51 15.60 2.72
CA SER A 259 -6.31 15.23 4.13
C SER A 259 -6.85 16.27 5.11
N ASN A 260 -7.03 17.50 4.67
CA ASN A 260 -7.64 18.60 5.43
C ASN A 260 -9.13 18.83 5.08
N GLY A 261 -9.79 17.84 4.44
CA GLY A 261 -11.24 17.84 4.21
C GLY A 261 -11.70 18.56 2.93
N LYS A 262 -10.78 18.98 2.05
CA LYS A 262 -11.09 19.52 0.72
C LYS A 262 -11.05 18.36 -0.28
N ASN A 263 -12.12 17.58 -0.35
CA ASN A 263 -12.11 16.29 -1.02
C ASN A 263 -12.95 16.25 -2.33
N THR A 264 -13.47 17.37 -2.77
CA THR A 264 -14.12 17.51 -4.08
C THR A 264 -13.23 18.25 -5.07
N LEU A 265 -13.36 17.97 -6.38
CA LEU A 265 -12.55 18.64 -7.40
C LEU A 265 -12.63 20.18 -7.31
N PRO A 266 -13.82 20.80 -7.22
CA PRO A 266 -13.91 22.27 -7.12
C PRO A 266 -13.24 22.86 -5.87
N GLU A 267 -13.32 22.17 -4.72
CA GLU A 267 -12.66 22.64 -3.48
C GLU A 267 -11.14 22.60 -3.61
N MET A 268 -10.61 21.53 -4.21
CA MET A 268 -9.17 21.39 -4.44
C MET A 268 -8.66 22.42 -5.46
N GLU A 269 -9.37 22.61 -6.58
CA GLU A 269 -9.03 23.61 -7.59
C GLU A 269 -9.05 25.04 -7.01
N ALA A 270 -10.02 25.35 -6.15
CA ALA A 270 -10.07 26.64 -5.47
C ALA A 270 -8.84 26.87 -4.56
N VAL A 271 -8.41 25.86 -3.80
CA VAL A 271 -7.19 25.93 -2.96
C VAL A 271 -5.94 26.08 -3.82
N MET A 272 -5.93 25.50 -5.02
CA MET A 272 -4.80 25.50 -5.97
C MET A 272 -4.84 26.70 -6.94
N GLY A 273 -5.57 27.77 -6.61
CA GLY A 273 -5.63 28.98 -7.42
C GLY A 273 -6.34 28.84 -8.76
N GLY A 274 -7.32 27.91 -8.86
CA GLY A 274 -8.10 27.66 -10.07
C GLY A 274 -7.42 26.75 -11.09
N MET A 275 -6.31 26.09 -10.74
CA MET A 275 -5.62 25.13 -11.59
C MET A 275 -6.49 23.89 -11.83
N SER A 276 -6.62 23.45 -13.09
CA SER A 276 -7.31 22.20 -13.42
C SER A 276 -6.53 20.98 -12.90
N LEU A 277 -7.16 20.14 -12.07
CA LEU A 277 -6.53 19.02 -11.37
C LEU A 277 -6.94 17.63 -11.88
N GLY A 278 -7.83 17.55 -12.87
CA GLY A 278 -8.38 16.26 -13.33
C GLY A 278 -7.31 15.25 -13.74
N GLY A 279 -6.26 15.68 -14.45
CA GLY A 279 -5.16 14.82 -14.86
C GLY A 279 -4.30 14.32 -13.69
N GLN A 280 -4.00 15.19 -12.71
CA GLN A 280 -3.24 14.83 -11.53
C GLN A 280 -4.01 13.86 -10.62
N LEU A 281 -5.30 14.10 -10.41
CA LEU A 281 -6.17 13.22 -9.63
C LEU A 281 -6.32 11.86 -10.26
N LYS A 282 -6.45 11.80 -11.60
CA LYS A 282 -6.45 10.53 -12.32
C LYS A 282 -5.17 9.73 -12.09
N ARG A 283 -4.02 10.37 -12.19
CA ARG A 283 -2.73 9.71 -11.91
C ARG A 283 -2.61 9.27 -10.46
N LEU A 284 -3.05 10.08 -9.50
CA LEU A 284 -3.04 9.72 -8.08
C LEU A 284 -3.91 8.50 -7.77
N ASP A 285 -5.02 8.31 -8.49
CA ASP A 285 -5.93 7.17 -8.35
C ASP A 285 -5.44 5.93 -9.11
N GLU A 286 -5.17 6.07 -10.43
CA GLU A 286 -4.88 4.94 -11.31
C GLU A 286 -3.41 4.51 -11.30
N ASP A 287 -2.47 5.48 -11.36
CA ASP A 287 -1.04 5.18 -11.49
C ASP A 287 -0.36 5.01 -10.13
N TYR A 288 -0.65 5.90 -9.17
CA TYR A 288 0.04 5.93 -7.86
C TYR A 288 -0.67 5.18 -6.74
N ASP A 289 -1.96 4.87 -6.89
CA ASP A 289 -2.78 4.22 -5.86
C ASP A 289 -2.75 4.97 -4.48
N LEU A 290 -2.53 6.30 -4.52
CA LEU A 290 -2.43 7.15 -3.34
C LEU A 290 -3.74 7.84 -2.98
N VAL A 291 -4.64 7.97 -3.93
CA VAL A 291 -5.98 8.54 -3.77
C VAL A 291 -6.99 7.54 -4.27
N LYS A 292 -8.17 7.52 -3.69
CA LYS A 292 -9.32 6.77 -4.21
C LYS A 292 -10.43 7.73 -4.57
N LYS A 293 -10.85 7.63 -5.84
CA LYS A 293 -12.02 8.30 -6.34
C LYS A 293 -13.26 7.55 -5.88
N LYS A 294 -14.11 8.20 -5.09
CA LYS A 294 -15.35 7.63 -4.55
C LYS A 294 -16.57 8.24 -5.22
N ARG A 295 -17.56 7.40 -5.45
CA ARG A 295 -18.90 7.78 -5.89
C ARG A 295 -19.94 7.20 -4.94
N PRO A 296 -21.13 7.81 -4.82
CA PRO A 296 -22.21 7.16 -4.10
C PRO A 296 -22.47 5.77 -4.70
N ILE A 297 -22.71 4.79 -3.84
CA ILE A 297 -22.98 3.40 -4.28
C ILE A 297 -24.17 3.39 -5.27
N LEU A 298 -24.10 2.52 -6.28
CA LEU A 298 -25.09 2.42 -7.36
C LEU A 298 -25.33 3.73 -8.13
N SER A 299 -24.42 4.71 -8.05
CA SER A 299 -24.52 5.91 -8.87
C SER A 299 -24.31 5.59 -10.34
N LYS A 300 -24.99 6.33 -11.23
CA LYS A 300 -24.83 6.17 -12.69
C LYS A 300 -23.39 6.47 -13.12
N GLU A 301 -22.90 5.75 -14.12
CA GLU A 301 -21.64 6.10 -14.78
C GLU A 301 -21.68 7.55 -15.26
N GLY A 302 -20.57 8.30 -15.04
CA GLY A 302 -20.51 9.72 -15.39
C GLY A 302 -21.08 10.68 -14.34
N SER A 303 -21.63 10.18 -13.21
CA SER A 303 -22.03 11.05 -12.10
C SER A 303 -20.89 11.97 -11.67
N GLN A 304 -21.17 13.27 -11.57
CA GLN A 304 -20.22 14.29 -11.13
C GLN A 304 -20.13 14.41 -9.61
N THR A 305 -20.93 13.63 -8.86
CA THR A 305 -20.92 13.61 -7.40
C THR A 305 -19.76 12.72 -6.94
N VAL A 306 -18.56 13.27 -7.00
CA VAL A 306 -17.32 12.54 -6.72
C VAL A 306 -16.61 13.16 -5.53
N ARG A 307 -16.09 12.31 -4.65
CA ARG A 307 -15.16 12.65 -3.57
C ARG A 307 -13.84 11.89 -3.75
N TYR A 308 -12.78 12.42 -3.21
CA TYR A 308 -11.44 11.83 -3.25
C TYR A 308 -10.93 11.62 -1.83
N ASP A 309 -10.37 10.45 -1.57
CA ASP A 309 -9.77 10.10 -0.29
C ASP A 309 -8.31 9.68 -0.47
N VAL A 310 -7.44 10.10 0.43
CA VAL A 310 -6.08 9.54 0.50
C VAL A 310 -6.18 8.09 0.96
N SER A 311 -5.59 7.15 0.22
CA SER A 311 -5.70 5.71 0.47
C SER A 311 -4.92 5.26 1.70
N ASP A 312 -3.83 5.97 2.01
CA ASP A 312 -2.89 5.62 3.07
C ASP A 312 -3.24 6.35 4.37
N MET A 313 -3.52 5.59 5.44
CA MET A 313 -3.91 6.15 6.74
C MET A 313 -2.77 6.93 7.39
N PHE A 314 -1.52 6.44 7.28
CA PHE A 314 -0.38 7.16 7.81
C PHE A 314 -0.17 8.50 7.10
N LEU A 315 -0.27 8.55 5.76
CA LEU A 315 -0.18 9.81 5.02
C LEU A 315 -1.30 10.79 5.39
N ARG A 316 -2.54 10.31 5.61
CA ARG A 316 -3.63 11.15 6.10
C ARG A 316 -3.28 11.79 7.44
N PHE A 317 -2.77 10.99 8.38
CA PHE A 317 -2.31 11.45 9.68
C PHE A 317 -1.16 12.45 9.54
N TRP A 318 -0.17 12.13 8.72
CA TRP A 318 1.02 12.93 8.50
C TRP A 318 0.69 14.31 7.93
N PHE A 319 -0.17 14.40 6.91
CA PHE A 319 -0.62 15.68 6.35
C PHE A 319 -1.45 16.49 7.34
N ARG A 320 -2.37 15.82 8.07
CA ARG A 320 -3.26 16.52 9.00
C ARG A 320 -2.53 17.13 10.19
N TYR A 321 -1.49 16.47 10.67
CA TYR A 321 -0.82 16.91 11.89
C TYR A 321 0.61 17.36 11.65
N PHE A 322 1.45 16.61 10.97
CA PHE A 322 2.87 16.97 10.85
C PHE A 322 3.07 18.12 9.86
N ILE A 323 2.41 18.10 8.72
CA ILE A 323 2.51 19.19 7.75
C ILE A 323 1.75 20.43 8.21
N LYS A 324 0.51 20.25 8.67
CA LYS A 324 -0.31 21.40 9.13
C LYS A 324 0.31 22.15 10.30
N TYR A 325 1.04 21.46 11.16
CA TYR A 325 1.67 22.00 12.36
C TYR A 325 3.19 21.89 12.32
N GLN A 326 3.78 21.98 11.13
CA GLN A 326 5.23 21.85 10.92
C GLN A 326 6.04 22.85 11.76
N ASN A 327 5.51 24.03 12.01
CA ASN A 327 6.13 25.03 12.87
C ASN A 327 6.43 24.51 14.29
N TYR A 328 5.57 23.67 14.87
CA TYR A 328 5.85 23.06 16.17
C TYR A 328 6.97 22.01 16.10
N ILE A 329 7.07 21.30 14.99
CA ILE A 329 8.16 20.33 14.77
C ILE A 329 9.49 21.06 14.62
N GLU A 330 9.53 22.15 13.83
CA GLU A 330 10.73 22.95 13.60
C GLU A 330 11.30 23.58 14.89
N ILE A 331 10.44 24.03 15.80
CA ILE A 331 10.86 24.56 17.10
C ILE A 331 10.92 23.50 18.21
N GLN A 332 10.74 22.21 17.86
CA GLN A 332 10.74 21.06 18.76
C GLN A 332 9.73 21.14 19.92
N ASN A 333 8.61 21.82 19.72
CA ASN A 333 7.52 21.89 20.71
C ASN A 333 6.57 20.68 20.56
N PHE A 334 7.12 19.48 20.78
CA PHE A 334 6.41 18.21 20.59
C PHE A 334 5.29 18.00 21.61
N GLU A 335 5.43 18.48 22.83
CA GLU A 335 4.37 18.40 23.86
C GLU A 335 3.10 19.09 23.37
N ARG A 336 3.24 20.33 22.84
CA ARG A 336 2.10 21.07 22.33
C ARG A 336 1.44 20.38 21.12
N LEU A 337 2.25 19.79 20.24
CA LEU A 337 1.74 19.04 19.11
C LEU A 337 1.03 17.76 19.56
N ALA A 338 1.56 17.06 20.57
CA ALA A 338 0.92 15.90 21.18
C ALA A 338 -0.47 16.24 21.74
N ASP A 339 -0.59 17.36 22.47
CA ASP A 339 -1.87 17.84 22.99
C ASP A 339 -2.90 18.10 21.88
N ILE A 340 -2.45 18.73 20.77
CA ILE A 340 -3.31 18.99 19.62
C ILE A 340 -3.80 17.67 19.01
N ILE A 341 -2.91 16.71 18.81
CA ILE A 341 -3.24 15.41 18.23
C ILE A 341 -4.21 14.65 19.14
N LYS A 342 -3.88 14.52 20.44
CA LYS A 342 -4.69 13.81 21.42
C LYS A 342 -6.11 14.41 21.55
N LYS A 343 -6.23 15.72 21.49
CA LYS A 343 -7.51 16.42 21.53
C LYS A 343 -8.36 16.22 20.27
N ASP A 344 -7.75 16.21 19.07
CA ASP A 344 -8.46 16.05 17.79
C ASP A 344 -8.66 14.58 17.40
N TYR A 345 -7.93 13.66 18.04
CA TYR A 345 -7.97 12.23 17.74
C TYR A 345 -9.39 11.62 17.71
N PRO A 346 -10.33 11.95 18.63
CA PRO A 346 -11.70 11.45 18.54
C PRO A 346 -12.41 11.79 17.23
N THR A 347 -12.14 12.98 16.66
CA THR A 347 -12.69 13.41 15.37
C THR A 347 -12.00 12.70 14.21
N PHE A 348 -10.68 12.68 14.22
CA PHE A 348 -9.88 12.05 13.16
C PHE A 348 -10.11 10.53 13.04
N SER A 349 -10.15 9.84 14.17
CA SER A 349 -10.34 8.39 14.22
C SER A 349 -11.78 7.94 13.92
N GLY A 350 -12.75 8.86 13.87
CA GLY A 350 -14.10 8.57 13.36
C GLY A 350 -14.06 8.08 11.92
N LEU A 351 -13.33 8.80 11.05
CA LEU A 351 -13.12 8.38 9.66
C LEU A 351 -12.32 7.07 9.56
N ALA A 352 -11.31 6.90 10.42
CA ALA A 352 -10.55 5.65 10.47
C ALA A 352 -11.43 4.46 10.85
N LEU A 353 -12.39 4.66 11.76
CA LEU A 353 -13.35 3.62 12.17
C LEU A 353 -14.26 3.21 11.02
N GLU A 354 -14.76 4.16 10.21
CA GLU A 354 -15.51 3.84 8.99
C GLU A 354 -14.68 3.00 8.01
N MET A 355 -13.42 3.39 7.77
CA MET A 355 -12.51 2.67 6.89
C MET A 355 -12.20 1.27 7.43
N TYR A 356 -12.03 1.13 8.75
CA TYR A 356 -11.81 -0.15 9.42
C TYR A 356 -12.97 -1.12 9.18
N PHE A 357 -14.22 -0.68 9.40
CA PHE A 357 -15.37 -1.52 9.17
C PHE A 357 -15.57 -1.87 7.69
N ARG A 358 -15.37 -0.93 6.79
CA ARG A 358 -15.40 -1.24 5.34
C ARG A 358 -14.36 -2.27 4.95
N GLN A 359 -13.14 -2.15 5.47
CA GLN A 359 -12.09 -3.14 5.23
C GLN A 359 -12.49 -4.51 5.79
N GLN A 360 -13.03 -4.56 7.00
CA GLN A 360 -13.51 -5.81 7.60
C GLN A 360 -14.61 -6.47 6.75
N MET A 361 -15.55 -5.68 6.22
CA MET A 361 -16.60 -6.17 5.31
C MET A 361 -16.00 -6.68 3.98
N MET A 362 -15.02 -6.00 3.40
CA MET A 362 -14.32 -6.51 2.21
C MET A 362 -13.58 -7.82 2.49
N GLU A 363 -13.02 -7.96 3.68
CA GLU A 363 -12.30 -9.16 4.10
C GLU A 363 -13.23 -10.37 4.32
N SER A 364 -14.52 -10.16 4.70
CA SER A 364 -15.51 -11.22 4.86
C SER A 364 -15.89 -11.89 3.53
N LYS A 365 -15.76 -11.18 2.40
CA LYS A 365 -16.17 -11.63 1.05
C LYS A 365 -17.67 -11.92 0.88
N GLU A 366 -18.50 -11.47 1.78
CA GLU A 366 -19.96 -11.65 1.73
C GLU A 366 -20.63 -10.65 0.77
N PHE A 367 -19.94 -9.54 0.46
CA PHE A 367 -20.48 -8.42 -0.29
C PHE A 367 -19.92 -8.37 -1.70
N ALA A 368 -20.79 -8.12 -2.69
CA ALA A 368 -20.40 -7.85 -4.08
C ALA A 368 -19.90 -6.40 -4.28
N ASP A 369 -20.45 -5.45 -3.51
CA ASP A 369 -20.04 -4.05 -3.53
C ASP A 369 -20.19 -3.42 -2.15
N ILE A 370 -19.28 -2.53 -1.79
CA ILE A 370 -19.26 -1.81 -0.51
C ILE A 370 -18.91 -0.35 -0.77
N GLY A 371 -19.84 0.52 -0.43
CA GLY A 371 -19.66 1.96 -0.64
C GLY A 371 -20.27 2.81 0.47
N SER A 372 -20.43 4.08 0.18
CA SER A 372 -21.23 5.04 0.94
C SER A 372 -22.28 5.63 0.03
N TRP A 373 -23.25 6.27 0.62
CA TRP A 373 -24.23 7.01 -0.14
C TRP A 373 -24.34 8.44 0.38
N TRP A 374 -24.41 9.40 -0.55
CA TRP A 374 -24.63 10.81 -0.25
C TRP A 374 -25.33 11.50 -1.41
N GLN A 375 -26.07 12.58 -1.11
CA GLN A 375 -26.77 13.38 -2.09
C GLN A 375 -26.04 14.69 -2.36
N GLY A 376 -25.84 15.03 -3.64
CA GLY A 376 -25.52 16.36 -4.17
C GLY A 376 -24.33 17.09 -3.52
N ARG A 377 -23.99 18.24 -4.14
CA ARG A 377 -22.86 19.08 -3.72
C ARG A 377 -23.20 19.99 -2.52
N ASN A 378 -24.48 20.24 -2.25
CA ASN A 378 -24.92 21.33 -1.37
C ASN A 378 -25.54 20.88 -0.03
N ASN A 379 -25.81 19.59 0.17
CA ASN A 379 -26.39 19.10 1.42
C ASN A 379 -25.29 18.55 2.32
N LYS A 380 -24.91 19.37 3.27
CA LYS A 380 -23.97 19.00 4.34
C LYS A 380 -24.67 18.03 5.28
N ASP A 381 -24.08 16.87 5.53
CA ASP A 381 -24.30 15.94 6.63
C ASP A 381 -25.70 15.30 6.81
N GLN A 382 -26.77 15.81 6.21
CA GLN A 382 -28.13 15.31 6.47
C GLN A 382 -28.49 14.08 5.63
N ASP A 383 -27.85 13.88 4.48
CA ASP A 383 -28.18 12.83 3.52
C ASP A 383 -26.97 11.94 3.20
N GLU A 384 -26.14 11.62 4.18
CA GLU A 384 -25.01 10.70 4.03
C GLU A 384 -25.21 9.46 4.87
N ILE A 385 -24.93 8.29 4.29
CA ILE A 385 -24.86 6.99 4.95
C ILE A 385 -23.41 6.50 4.81
N ASP A 386 -22.81 6.18 5.96
CA ASP A 386 -21.39 5.87 6.06
C ASP A 386 -21.06 4.58 5.32
N ILE A 387 -21.87 3.51 5.47
CA ILE A 387 -21.62 2.21 4.86
C ILE A 387 -22.91 1.65 4.25
N VAL A 388 -22.81 1.22 3.00
CA VAL A 388 -23.80 0.41 2.29
C VAL A 388 -23.06 -0.78 1.67
N GLY A 389 -23.42 -2.00 2.08
CA GLY A 389 -22.90 -3.24 1.54
C GLY A 389 -23.97 -3.99 0.77
N LEU A 390 -23.69 -4.37 -0.49
CA LEU A 390 -24.59 -5.21 -1.29
C LEU A 390 -24.13 -6.65 -1.20
N TYR A 391 -24.95 -7.55 -0.66
CA TYR A 391 -24.62 -8.97 -0.56
C TYR A 391 -24.41 -9.61 -1.94
N ALA A 392 -23.47 -10.55 -2.02
CA ALA A 392 -23.06 -11.16 -3.30
C ALA A 392 -24.14 -12.12 -3.87
N GLU A 393 -24.81 -12.86 -3.00
CA GLU A 393 -25.71 -13.95 -3.41
C GLU A 393 -27.20 -13.58 -3.27
N GLU A 394 -27.53 -12.46 -2.63
CA GLU A 394 -28.90 -12.08 -2.31
C GLU A 394 -29.19 -10.64 -2.73
N LYS A 395 -30.44 -10.34 -3.02
CA LYS A 395 -30.89 -8.95 -3.20
C LYS A 395 -31.14 -8.28 -1.85
N LYS A 396 -30.10 -8.34 -1.00
CA LYS A 396 -30.07 -7.71 0.32
C LYS A 396 -28.98 -6.65 0.35
N ALA A 397 -29.20 -5.64 1.16
CA ALA A 397 -28.22 -4.58 1.41
C ALA A 397 -28.11 -4.33 2.92
N LEU A 398 -26.88 -4.34 3.42
CA LEU A 398 -26.58 -3.84 4.77
C LEU A 398 -26.40 -2.33 4.70
N VAL A 399 -27.09 -1.60 5.57
CA VAL A 399 -26.97 -0.13 5.69
C VAL A 399 -26.56 0.21 7.11
N ALA A 400 -25.45 0.92 7.28
CA ALA A 400 -24.92 1.23 8.59
C ALA A 400 -24.39 2.66 8.72
N GLU A 401 -24.51 3.21 9.90
CA GLU A 401 -23.87 4.47 10.33
C GLU A 401 -22.82 4.18 11.41
N VAL A 402 -21.64 4.75 11.25
CA VAL A 402 -20.49 4.49 12.14
C VAL A 402 -20.26 5.65 13.08
N LYS A 403 -20.34 5.41 14.38
CA LYS A 403 -20.07 6.42 15.42
C LYS A 403 -19.16 5.85 16.48
N ARG A 404 -18.13 6.61 16.91
CA ARG A 404 -17.24 6.21 18.01
C ARG A 404 -17.96 6.07 19.35
N GLN A 405 -19.03 6.83 19.55
CA GLN A 405 -19.80 6.83 20.79
C GLN A 405 -21.28 6.69 20.47
N SER A 406 -21.96 5.79 21.14
CA SER A 406 -23.39 5.51 20.95
C SER A 406 -24.27 6.75 21.14
N LYS A 407 -23.92 7.67 22.07
CA LYS A 407 -24.65 8.93 22.30
C LYS A 407 -24.70 9.84 21.06
N ASN A 408 -23.81 9.67 20.10
CA ASN A 408 -23.76 10.45 18.86
C ASN A 408 -24.61 9.82 17.75
N PHE A 409 -25.13 8.61 17.94
CA PHE A 409 -26.05 7.97 17.02
C PHE A 409 -27.48 8.49 17.24
N LYS A 410 -28.16 8.86 16.17
CA LYS A 410 -29.52 9.40 16.16
C LYS A 410 -30.42 8.45 15.37
N PRO A 411 -31.10 7.48 16.02
CA PRO A 411 -31.88 6.44 15.33
C PRO A 411 -32.93 6.99 14.37
N ASP A 412 -33.70 8.00 14.78
CA ASP A 412 -34.78 8.58 13.97
C ASP A 412 -34.22 9.23 12.69
N LEU A 413 -33.11 9.94 12.80
CA LEU A 413 -32.46 10.56 11.64
C LEU A 413 -31.87 9.49 10.70
N PHE A 414 -31.28 8.44 11.26
CA PHE A 414 -30.77 7.33 10.49
C PHE A 414 -31.89 6.61 9.73
N ALA A 415 -33.02 6.32 10.39
CA ALA A 415 -34.18 5.73 9.74
C ALA A 415 -34.69 6.57 8.55
N LEU A 416 -34.74 7.91 8.69
CA LEU A 416 -35.11 8.80 7.59
C LEU A 416 -34.12 8.70 6.42
N LYS A 417 -32.82 8.67 6.68
CA LYS A 417 -31.77 8.50 5.64
C LYS A 417 -31.91 7.16 4.92
N VAL A 418 -32.19 6.07 5.65
CA VAL A 418 -32.40 4.73 5.09
C VAL A 418 -33.62 4.71 4.16
N GLU A 419 -34.74 5.34 4.56
CA GLU A 419 -35.93 5.44 3.73
C GLU A 419 -35.69 6.26 2.44
N GLU A 420 -34.92 7.34 2.52
CA GLU A 420 -34.50 8.11 1.34
C GLU A 420 -33.60 7.28 0.40
N LEU A 421 -32.62 6.57 0.95
CA LEU A 421 -31.76 5.66 0.20
C LEU A 421 -32.58 4.55 -0.47
N ARG A 422 -33.53 3.94 0.27
CA ARG A 422 -34.42 2.90 -0.22
C ARG A 422 -35.21 3.37 -1.44
N LYS A 423 -35.84 4.54 -1.35
CA LYS A 423 -36.66 5.11 -2.45
C LYS A 423 -35.83 5.43 -3.68
N LYS A 424 -34.59 5.93 -3.51
CA LYS A 424 -33.79 6.45 -4.62
C LYS A 424 -32.92 5.40 -5.30
N VAL A 425 -32.38 4.47 -4.52
CA VAL A 425 -31.28 3.59 -4.96
C VAL A 425 -31.54 2.12 -4.68
N LEU A 426 -32.05 1.78 -3.47
CA LEU A 426 -32.21 0.40 -3.01
C LEU A 426 -33.64 -0.13 -3.14
N PHE A 427 -34.46 0.41 -4.05
CA PHE A 427 -35.89 0.02 -4.21
C PHE A 427 -36.10 -1.46 -4.58
N LYS A 428 -35.04 -2.18 -4.99
CA LYS A 428 -35.05 -3.62 -5.32
C LYS A 428 -34.40 -4.50 -4.26
N TYR A 429 -33.92 -3.92 -3.16
CA TYR A 429 -33.16 -4.63 -2.15
C TYR A 429 -33.98 -4.72 -0.86
N GLU A 430 -33.85 -5.85 -0.17
CA GLU A 430 -34.22 -5.98 1.24
C GLU A 430 -33.13 -5.31 2.08
N ILE A 431 -33.48 -4.41 2.97
CA ILE A 431 -32.52 -3.64 3.76
C ILE A 431 -32.40 -4.23 5.16
N GLU A 432 -31.20 -4.56 5.53
CA GLU A 432 -30.75 -4.86 6.88
C GLU A 432 -30.03 -3.62 7.45
N SER A 433 -30.50 -3.11 8.60
CA SER A 433 -30.00 -1.84 9.19
C SER A 433 -29.82 -1.95 10.72
#